data_5eb65cec1a7c1a8aec28a1077bce4f95
#
_entry.id   5eb65cec1a7c1a8aec28a1077bce4f95
#
_cell.length_a   1.000
_cell.length_b   1.000
_cell.length_c   1.000
_cell.angle_alpha   90.00
_cell.angle_beta   90.00
_cell.angle_gamma   90.00
#
_symmetry.space_group_name_H-M   'P 1'
#
loop_
_entity.id
_entity.type
_entity.pdbx_description
1 polymer ?
#
loop_
_entity_poly.entity_id
_entity_poly.type
_entity_poly.pdbx_seq_one_letter_code
_entity_poly.pdbx_strand_id
1 'polypeptide(L)'
;GVVLDEAAFMDRDVWAEVIRPALADKQGWALFISTPDGTASWFYDMWCFCGEQEWDDWKRWSFTTIEGGNVAPEEVEAARSQLDARTFRQEFEASFENLTGLVAVSFSDDNIDKEVEDLHMLPLLLGLDFNVDPMAGICAYKHGNNLYVFDEIMLTGGATTWDFAEEVTRRYGVDRRIIACPDPTGSARKTSGVGVTDHNILRRSGFTVMSPKSPWKIRDKITAVNTALLDANGDQRTFIHPRCKELIKALRTLTYAPNTGLPNKNLGVDHAFDAFGYLCLQQFNLAKPETLGQTAFRIY
;
A
#
# COMPACT_ATOMS: atom_id res chain seq x y z
N GLY A 1 -31.62 -19.76 -0.29
CA GLY A 1 -30.93 -18.47 -0.37
C GLY A 1 -29.43 -18.65 -0.15
N VAL A 2 -28.65 -17.68 -0.57
CA VAL A 2 -27.20 -17.62 -0.40
C VAL A 2 -26.79 -16.24 0.09
N VAL A 3 -25.74 -16.18 0.92
CA VAL A 3 -25.06 -14.94 1.33
C VAL A 3 -23.65 -15.01 0.77
N LEU A 4 -23.24 -13.97 0.03
CA LEU A 4 -21.89 -13.77 -0.46
C LEU A 4 -21.26 -12.65 0.39
N ASP A 5 -20.39 -13.05 1.28
CA ASP A 5 -19.63 -12.14 2.13
C ASP A 5 -18.34 -11.75 1.42
N GLU A 6 -17.91 -10.49 1.57
CA GLU A 6 -16.80 -9.88 0.83
C GLU A 6 -16.98 -10.00 -0.71
N ALA A 7 -18.21 -9.81 -1.19
CA ALA A 7 -18.60 -10.05 -2.58
C ALA A 7 -17.80 -9.22 -3.59
N ALA A 8 -17.41 -7.98 -3.25
CA ALA A 8 -16.61 -7.12 -4.13
C ALA A 8 -15.24 -7.72 -4.49
N PHE A 9 -14.70 -8.60 -3.63
CA PHE A 9 -13.39 -9.25 -3.81
C PHE A 9 -13.48 -10.65 -4.43
N MET A 10 -14.71 -11.12 -4.72
CA MET A 10 -14.93 -12.36 -5.44
C MET A 10 -14.85 -12.15 -6.95
N ASP A 11 -14.51 -13.22 -7.68
CA ASP A 11 -14.62 -13.21 -9.12
C ASP A 11 -16.10 -13.14 -9.53
N ARG A 12 -16.42 -12.31 -10.52
CA ARG A 12 -17.78 -12.16 -11.07
C ARG A 12 -18.36 -13.48 -11.53
N ASP A 13 -17.55 -14.38 -12.07
CA ASP A 13 -17.97 -15.67 -12.61
C ASP A 13 -18.52 -16.58 -11.52
N VAL A 14 -18.12 -16.42 -10.27
CA VAL A 14 -18.72 -17.13 -9.12
C VAL A 14 -20.21 -16.88 -9.02
N TRP A 15 -20.62 -15.63 -9.20
CA TRP A 15 -22.04 -15.29 -9.24
C TRP A 15 -22.70 -15.77 -10.52
N ALA A 16 -22.14 -15.41 -11.68
CA ALA A 16 -22.80 -15.59 -12.97
C ALA A 16 -22.92 -17.05 -13.38
N GLU A 17 -21.88 -17.86 -13.14
CA GLU A 17 -21.78 -19.21 -13.65
C GLU A 17 -22.12 -20.29 -12.62
N VAL A 18 -21.97 -19.99 -11.33
CA VAL A 18 -22.16 -21.01 -10.28
C VAL A 18 -23.41 -20.74 -9.44
N ILE A 19 -23.50 -19.58 -8.83
CA ILE A 19 -24.54 -19.34 -7.81
C ILE A 19 -25.89 -19.02 -8.44
N ARG A 20 -25.94 -18.13 -9.41
CA ARG A 20 -27.19 -17.75 -10.08
C ARG A 20 -27.91 -18.95 -10.73
N PRO A 21 -27.25 -19.84 -11.47
CA PRO A 21 -27.89 -21.05 -11.99
C PRO A 21 -28.42 -21.97 -10.90
N ALA A 22 -27.65 -22.16 -9.81
CA ALA A 22 -28.05 -23.00 -8.69
C ALA A 22 -29.28 -22.48 -7.92
N LEU A 23 -29.53 -21.18 -7.94
CA LEU A 23 -30.72 -20.57 -7.32
C LEU A 23 -31.95 -20.59 -8.24
N ALA A 24 -31.78 -20.77 -9.55
CA ALA A 24 -32.87 -20.70 -10.53
C ALA A 24 -33.95 -21.75 -10.29
N ASP A 25 -33.57 -22.99 -9.96
CA ASP A 25 -34.48 -24.12 -9.73
C ASP A 25 -35.49 -23.87 -8.59
N LYS A 26 -35.13 -23.09 -7.60
CA LYS A 26 -35.88 -22.87 -6.36
C LYS A 26 -36.39 -21.45 -6.21
N GLN A 27 -36.20 -20.61 -7.23
CA GLN A 27 -36.47 -19.17 -7.11
C GLN A 27 -35.84 -18.58 -5.83
N GLY A 28 -34.59 -18.97 -5.58
CA GLY A 28 -33.86 -18.57 -4.38
C GLY A 28 -33.47 -17.10 -4.41
N TRP A 29 -33.08 -16.59 -3.26
CA TRP A 29 -32.56 -15.22 -3.10
C TRP A 29 -31.05 -15.23 -2.85
N ALA A 30 -30.39 -14.12 -3.17
CA ALA A 30 -29.00 -13.86 -2.84
C ALA A 30 -28.86 -12.53 -2.09
N LEU A 31 -27.94 -12.50 -1.12
CA LEU A 31 -27.52 -11.31 -0.42
C LEU A 31 -26.01 -11.14 -0.62
N PHE A 32 -25.62 -9.99 -1.12
CA PHE A 32 -24.21 -9.60 -1.30
C PHE A 32 -23.84 -8.61 -0.21
N ILE A 33 -22.79 -8.90 0.53
CA ILE A 33 -22.26 -8.04 1.59
C ILE A 33 -20.80 -7.78 1.27
N SER A 34 -20.37 -6.53 1.30
CA SER A 34 -18.97 -6.16 1.11
C SER A 34 -18.72 -4.71 1.47
N THR A 35 -17.46 -4.38 1.79
CA THR A 35 -16.94 -3.02 1.61
C THR A 35 -16.82 -2.72 0.11
N PRO A 36 -17.00 -1.47 -0.33
CA PRO A 36 -16.79 -1.09 -1.72
C PRO A 36 -15.35 -1.35 -2.19
N ASP A 37 -15.17 -1.82 -3.43
CA ASP A 37 -13.85 -2.01 -4.05
C ASP A 37 -13.71 -1.18 -5.33
N GLY A 38 -13.90 0.14 -5.20
CA GLY A 38 -13.78 1.09 -6.28
C GLY A 38 -14.92 1.05 -7.30
N THR A 39 -14.93 2.08 -8.17
CA THR A 39 -15.97 2.25 -9.21
C THR A 39 -15.73 1.42 -10.46
N ALA A 40 -14.61 0.72 -10.58
CA ALA A 40 -14.30 -0.17 -11.70
C ALA A 40 -14.63 -1.64 -11.41
N SER A 41 -15.25 -1.95 -10.26
CA SER A 41 -15.58 -3.31 -9.86
C SER A 41 -16.94 -3.75 -10.39
N TRP A 42 -17.10 -5.06 -10.65
CA TRP A 42 -18.39 -5.64 -11.01
C TRP A 42 -19.46 -5.46 -9.92
N PHE A 43 -19.04 -5.35 -8.67
CA PHE A 43 -19.92 -5.09 -7.53
C PHE A 43 -20.51 -3.67 -7.59
N TYR A 44 -19.71 -2.69 -8.05
CA TYR A 44 -20.20 -1.34 -8.31
C TYR A 44 -21.20 -1.31 -9.47
N ASP A 45 -20.96 -2.06 -10.54
CA ASP A 45 -21.90 -2.17 -11.65
C ASP A 45 -23.25 -2.70 -11.14
N MET A 46 -23.25 -3.77 -10.34
CA MET A 46 -24.47 -4.29 -9.71
C MET A 46 -25.13 -3.26 -8.78
N TRP A 47 -24.35 -2.52 -8.01
CA TRP A 47 -24.85 -1.45 -7.17
C TRP A 47 -25.59 -0.37 -8.00
N CYS A 48 -25.05 0.01 -9.14
CA CYS A 48 -25.66 0.98 -10.04
C CYS A 48 -26.95 0.46 -10.64
N PHE A 49 -27.02 -0.80 -11.06
CA PHE A 49 -28.22 -1.42 -11.62
C PHE A 49 -29.37 -1.54 -10.64
N CYS A 50 -29.09 -1.66 -9.34
CA CYS A 50 -30.13 -1.70 -8.33
C CYS A 50 -30.94 -0.39 -8.30
N GLY A 51 -32.23 -0.47 -8.66
CA GLY A 51 -33.13 0.67 -8.73
C GLY A 51 -33.43 1.16 -10.14
N GLU A 52 -32.84 0.52 -11.18
CA GLU A 52 -33.32 0.67 -12.55
C GLU A 52 -34.59 -0.16 -12.78
N GLN A 53 -35.50 0.29 -13.67
CA GLN A 53 -36.81 -0.36 -13.86
C GLN A 53 -36.75 -1.83 -14.25
N GLU A 54 -35.65 -2.27 -14.88
CA GLU A 54 -35.46 -3.67 -15.28
C GLU A 54 -35.01 -4.58 -14.12
N TRP A 55 -34.70 -4.00 -12.95
CA TRP A 55 -34.12 -4.70 -11.80
C TRP A 55 -34.94 -4.50 -10.51
N ASP A 56 -36.27 -4.47 -10.64
CA ASP A 56 -37.21 -4.25 -9.52
C ASP A 56 -37.05 -5.24 -8.37
N ASP A 57 -36.54 -6.45 -8.64
CA ASP A 57 -36.29 -7.48 -7.63
C ASP A 57 -35.00 -7.25 -6.82
N TRP A 58 -34.19 -6.26 -7.20
CA TRP A 58 -32.93 -5.94 -6.55
C TRP A 58 -33.07 -4.72 -5.66
N LYS A 59 -32.47 -4.83 -4.47
CA LYS A 59 -32.41 -3.71 -3.52
C LYS A 59 -30.98 -3.51 -3.03
N ARG A 60 -30.64 -2.28 -2.72
CA ARG A 60 -29.34 -1.90 -2.18
C ARG A 60 -29.49 -1.09 -0.91
N TRP A 61 -28.54 -1.28 -0.01
CA TRP A 61 -28.42 -0.54 1.23
C TRP A 61 -26.95 -0.20 1.45
N SER A 62 -26.67 0.96 2.02
CA SER A 62 -25.33 1.36 2.45
C SER A 62 -25.40 1.80 3.90
N PHE A 63 -24.42 1.38 4.68
CA PHE A 63 -24.27 1.76 6.07
C PHE A 63 -22.79 2.10 6.32
N THR A 64 -22.57 3.24 6.95
CA THR A 64 -21.25 3.57 7.48
C THR A 64 -20.95 2.71 8.72
N THR A 65 -19.69 2.59 9.09
CA THR A 65 -19.28 1.88 10.32
C THR A 65 -19.95 2.46 11.56
N ILE A 66 -20.14 3.79 11.62
CA ILE A 66 -20.80 4.46 12.73
C ILE A 66 -22.31 4.12 12.77
N GLU A 67 -22.99 4.13 11.62
CA GLU A 67 -24.42 3.75 11.54
C GLU A 67 -24.64 2.29 11.89
N GLY A 68 -23.68 1.40 11.62
CA GLY A 68 -23.71 0.00 12.02
C GLY A 68 -23.69 -0.21 13.54
N GLY A 69 -23.15 0.75 14.30
CA GLY A 69 -23.20 0.80 15.76
C GLY A 69 -22.39 -0.26 16.50
N ASN A 70 -21.61 -1.07 15.82
CA ASN A 70 -20.83 -2.17 16.41
C ASN A 70 -19.38 -1.78 16.74
N VAL A 71 -18.91 -0.63 16.24
CA VAL A 71 -17.53 -0.13 16.44
C VAL A 71 -17.61 1.16 17.26
N ALA A 72 -16.77 1.26 18.28
CA ALA A 72 -16.70 2.45 19.13
C ALA A 72 -16.24 3.66 18.30
N PRO A 73 -16.82 4.86 18.49
CA PRO A 73 -16.43 6.06 17.76
C PRO A 73 -14.94 6.38 17.87
N GLU A 74 -14.32 6.06 19.01
CA GLU A 74 -12.90 6.27 19.28
C GLU A 74 -12.01 5.42 18.37
N GLU A 75 -12.45 4.19 18.05
CA GLU A 75 -11.76 3.31 17.10
C GLU A 75 -11.85 3.84 15.67
N VAL A 76 -13.00 4.41 15.28
CA VAL A 76 -13.16 5.03 13.98
C VAL A 76 -12.26 6.26 13.85
N GLU A 77 -12.14 7.06 14.92
CA GLU A 77 -11.26 8.23 14.93
C GLU A 77 -9.77 7.82 14.93
N ALA A 78 -9.42 6.76 15.65
CA ALA A 78 -8.07 6.20 15.60
C ALA A 78 -7.70 5.74 14.18
N ALA A 79 -8.64 5.11 13.45
CA ALA A 79 -8.44 4.69 12.07
C ALA A 79 -8.19 5.87 11.11
N ARG A 80 -8.76 7.05 11.36
CA ARG A 80 -8.48 8.26 10.55
C ARG A 80 -6.98 8.60 10.55
N SER A 81 -6.31 8.46 11.67
CA SER A 81 -4.87 8.72 11.78
C SER A 81 -3.98 7.66 11.12
N GLN A 82 -4.55 6.52 10.76
CA GLN A 82 -3.83 5.36 10.22
C GLN A 82 -4.10 5.14 8.72
N LEU A 83 -5.07 5.83 8.15
CA LEU A 83 -5.48 5.67 6.76
C LEU A 83 -5.43 7.01 6.02
N ASP A 84 -5.20 6.97 4.71
CA ASP A 84 -5.46 8.11 3.86
C ASP A 84 -6.96 8.33 3.70
N ALA A 85 -7.35 9.56 3.33
CA ALA A 85 -8.74 9.97 3.27
C ALA A 85 -9.60 9.10 2.32
N ARG A 86 -9.04 8.63 1.20
CA ARG A 86 -9.74 7.78 0.24
C ARG A 86 -10.00 6.39 0.82
N THR A 87 -8.97 5.76 1.36
CA THR A 87 -9.11 4.45 2.01
C THR A 87 -10.05 4.53 3.21
N PHE A 88 -9.98 5.62 4.01
CA PHE A 88 -10.89 5.81 5.13
C PHE A 88 -12.36 5.89 4.67
N ARG A 89 -12.67 6.68 3.63
CA ARG A 89 -14.03 6.76 3.10
C ARG A 89 -14.53 5.41 2.58
N GLN A 90 -13.66 4.65 1.93
CA GLN A 90 -14.02 3.33 1.41
C GLN A 90 -14.32 2.33 2.53
N GLU A 91 -13.46 2.22 3.53
CA GLU A 91 -13.55 1.19 4.58
C GLU A 91 -14.54 1.55 5.70
N PHE A 92 -14.70 2.84 6.02
CA PHE A 92 -15.50 3.29 7.16
C PHE A 92 -16.77 4.05 6.76
N GLU A 93 -16.81 4.66 5.59
CA GLU A 93 -17.94 5.44 5.12
C GLU A 93 -18.67 4.77 3.94
N ALA A 94 -18.31 3.52 3.60
CA ALA A 94 -18.92 2.70 2.55
C ALA A 94 -18.98 3.41 1.18
N SER A 95 -17.96 4.23 0.87
CA SER A 95 -17.85 5.00 -0.37
C SER A 95 -17.20 4.19 -1.48
N PHE A 96 -17.79 4.20 -2.68
CA PHE A 96 -17.14 3.69 -3.88
C PHE A 96 -16.16 4.74 -4.41
N GLU A 97 -14.88 4.54 -4.14
CA GLU A 97 -13.83 5.45 -4.55
C GLU A 97 -13.37 5.19 -5.98
N ASN A 98 -13.07 6.26 -6.71
CA ASN A 98 -12.55 6.13 -8.07
C ASN A 98 -11.03 5.88 -8.02
N LEU A 99 -10.59 4.69 -8.47
CA LEU A 99 -9.19 4.31 -8.57
C LEU A 99 -8.59 4.66 -9.94
N THR A 100 -9.09 5.71 -10.60
CA THR A 100 -8.48 6.28 -11.81
C THR A 100 -7.61 7.49 -11.45
N GLY A 101 -6.68 7.83 -12.34
CA GLY A 101 -5.78 8.97 -12.11
C GLY A 101 -4.54 8.61 -11.30
N LEU A 102 -4.10 9.49 -10.43
CA LEU A 102 -2.84 9.34 -9.68
C LEU A 102 -2.94 8.26 -8.60
N VAL A 103 -1.88 7.47 -8.47
CA VAL A 103 -1.72 6.48 -7.38
C VAL A 103 -1.44 7.19 -6.05
N ALA A 104 -0.54 8.18 -6.05
CA ALA A 104 -0.21 8.99 -4.88
C ALA A 104 -1.12 10.22 -4.78
N VAL A 105 -2.41 10.02 -4.51
CA VAL A 105 -3.41 11.09 -4.46
C VAL A 105 -3.22 12.07 -3.31
N SER A 106 -2.55 11.64 -2.25
CA SER A 106 -2.26 12.45 -1.06
C SER A 106 -0.98 13.28 -1.19
N PHE A 107 -0.26 13.17 -2.31
CA PHE A 107 0.96 13.95 -2.53
C PHE A 107 0.63 15.38 -2.94
N SER A 108 1.27 16.34 -2.29
CA SER A 108 1.25 17.78 -2.65
C SER A 108 2.64 18.39 -2.58
N ASP A 109 2.76 19.64 -3.03
CA ASP A 109 4.02 20.37 -2.91
C ASP A 109 4.40 20.68 -1.46
N ASP A 110 3.46 20.59 -0.52
CA ASP A 110 3.73 20.72 0.91
C ASP A 110 4.60 19.57 1.45
N ASN A 111 4.61 18.41 0.76
CA ASN A 111 5.53 17.31 1.08
C ASN A 111 6.99 17.61 0.65
N ILE A 112 7.24 18.66 -0.12
CA ILE A 112 8.59 19.01 -0.60
C ILE A 112 9.22 20.05 0.34
N ASP A 113 10.29 19.64 1.00
CA ASP A 113 10.98 20.50 1.95
C ASP A 113 12.50 20.51 1.66
N LYS A 114 13.02 21.67 1.29
CA LYS A 114 14.44 21.89 0.99
C LYS A 114 15.33 21.85 2.23
N GLU A 115 14.76 21.98 3.43
CA GLU A 115 15.48 21.95 4.70
C GLU A 115 15.71 20.51 5.22
N VAL A 116 15.20 19.51 4.51
CA VAL A 116 15.44 18.09 4.84
C VAL A 116 16.89 17.73 4.53
N GLU A 117 17.71 17.64 5.55
CA GLU A 117 19.13 17.27 5.45
C GLU A 117 19.37 15.87 6.04
N ASP A 118 20.51 15.27 5.68
CA ASP A 118 20.91 13.99 6.26
C ASP A 118 21.38 14.16 7.72
N LEU A 119 20.64 13.58 8.65
CA LEU A 119 21.02 13.54 10.06
C LEU A 119 21.83 12.28 10.36
N HIS A 120 23.14 12.35 10.16
CA HIS A 120 24.08 11.23 10.31
C HIS A 120 23.99 10.48 11.66
N MET A 121 23.52 11.15 12.72
CA MET A 121 23.36 10.56 14.05
C MET A 121 22.17 9.59 14.14
N LEU A 122 21.22 9.68 13.20
CA LEU A 122 20.06 8.78 13.13
C LEU A 122 20.34 7.59 12.21
N PRO A 123 19.72 6.43 12.45
CA PRO A 123 19.80 5.32 11.53
C PRO A 123 19.33 5.71 10.13
N LEU A 124 20.06 5.29 9.10
CA LEU A 124 19.59 5.39 7.73
C LEU A 124 18.51 4.35 7.50
N LEU A 125 17.32 4.78 7.14
CA LEU A 125 16.24 3.95 6.65
C LEU A 125 16.31 3.90 5.13
N LEU A 126 16.38 2.71 4.56
CA LEU A 126 16.58 2.50 3.13
C LEU A 126 15.44 1.67 2.57
N GLY A 127 14.51 2.29 1.86
CA GLY A 127 13.53 1.58 1.04
C GLY A 127 14.19 1.08 -0.23
N LEU A 128 13.94 -0.17 -0.65
CA LEU A 128 14.69 -0.76 -1.75
C LEU A 128 13.82 -1.63 -2.64
N ASP A 129 13.85 -1.32 -3.95
CA ASP A 129 13.27 -2.14 -5.01
C ASP A 129 14.39 -2.82 -5.83
N PHE A 130 14.39 -4.17 -5.83
CA PHE A 130 15.40 -5.01 -6.50
C PHE A 130 15.14 -5.18 -7.99
N ASN A 131 14.83 -4.12 -8.70
CA ASN A 131 14.77 -4.24 -10.15
C ASN A 131 16.17 -4.22 -10.77
N VAL A 132 16.31 -4.80 -11.94
CA VAL A 132 17.62 -4.92 -12.62
C VAL A 132 18.04 -3.58 -13.23
N ASP A 133 17.08 -2.77 -13.70
CA ASP A 133 17.37 -1.48 -14.35
C ASP A 133 16.13 -0.56 -14.36
N PRO A 134 16.10 0.47 -13.52
CA PRO A 134 17.05 0.78 -12.45
C PRO A 134 16.78 -0.02 -11.17
N MET A 135 17.82 -0.30 -10.36
CA MET A 135 17.67 -0.64 -8.95
C MET A 135 17.45 0.65 -8.17
N ALA A 136 16.32 0.75 -7.46
CA ALA A 136 15.92 1.97 -6.78
C ALA A 136 16.05 1.87 -5.27
N GLY A 137 16.61 2.91 -4.65
CA GLY A 137 16.70 3.07 -3.20
C GLY A 137 16.29 4.45 -2.75
N ILE A 138 15.46 4.51 -1.71
CA ILE A 138 15.03 5.75 -1.07
C ILE A 138 15.66 5.86 0.31
N CYS A 139 16.41 6.93 0.53
CA CYS A 139 17.17 7.19 1.73
C CYS A 139 16.42 8.17 2.64
N ALA A 140 16.13 7.75 3.86
CA ALA A 140 15.36 8.52 4.82
C ALA A 140 15.86 8.32 6.25
N TYR A 141 15.37 9.15 7.16
CA TYR A 141 15.38 8.90 8.60
C TYR A 141 14.02 9.19 9.19
N LYS A 142 13.74 8.64 10.36
CA LYS A 142 12.51 8.91 11.12
C LYS A 142 12.84 9.71 12.37
N HIS A 143 12.12 10.80 12.59
CA HIS A 143 12.20 11.59 13.81
C HIS A 143 10.79 11.87 14.33
N GLY A 144 10.49 11.38 15.52
CA GLY A 144 9.11 11.34 16.02
C GLY A 144 8.22 10.47 15.13
N ASN A 145 7.09 11.02 14.70
CA ASN A 145 6.17 10.37 13.78
C ASN A 145 6.44 10.71 12.30
N ASN A 146 7.45 11.55 12.02
CA ASN A 146 7.71 12.04 10.68
C ASN A 146 8.86 11.29 10.01
N LEU A 147 8.73 11.07 8.71
CA LEU A 147 9.71 10.48 7.81
C LEU A 147 10.32 11.60 6.95
N TYR A 148 11.63 11.69 6.94
CA TYR A 148 12.38 12.69 6.19
C TYR A 148 13.20 11.98 5.11
N VAL A 149 12.80 12.15 3.86
CA VAL A 149 13.46 11.57 2.69
C VAL A 149 14.47 12.56 2.18
N PHE A 150 15.76 12.31 2.37
CA PHE A 150 16.82 13.27 2.06
C PHE A 150 17.60 12.94 0.79
N ASP A 151 17.58 11.68 0.31
CA ASP A 151 18.29 11.30 -0.93
C ASP A 151 17.61 10.09 -1.59
N GLU A 152 17.97 9.85 -2.85
CA GLU A 152 17.60 8.66 -3.62
C GLU A 152 18.81 8.11 -4.36
N ILE A 153 18.80 6.81 -4.60
CA ILE A 153 19.83 6.09 -5.34
C ILE A 153 19.15 5.34 -6.47
N MET A 154 19.49 5.68 -7.69
CA MET A 154 19.00 5.00 -8.88
C MET A 154 20.21 4.42 -9.63
N LEU A 155 20.42 3.11 -9.54
CA LEU A 155 21.49 2.44 -10.26
C LEU A 155 20.95 1.80 -11.54
N THR A 156 21.56 2.16 -12.65
CA THR A 156 21.27 1.64 -14.00
C THR A 156 22.40 0.78 -14.51
N GLY A 157 22.21 0.16 -15.70
CA GLY A 157 23.27 -0.61 -16.35
C GLY A 157 23.46 -2.01 -15.78
N GLY A 158 22.44 -2.61 -15.17
CA GLY A 158 22.50 -3.97 -14.66
C GLY A 158 23.24 -4.11 -13.33
N ALA A 159 23.18 -3.07 -12.50
CA ALA A 159 23.78 -3.08 -11.16
C ALA A 159 23.25 -4.24 -10.31
N THR A 160 24.18 -4.86 -9.55
CA THR A 160 23.85 -5.94 -8.61
C THR A 160 23.51 -5.38 -7.22
N THR A 161 22.92 -6.21 -6.37
CA THR A 161 22.69 -5.85 -4.96
C THR A 161 24.00 -5.56 -4.20
N TRP A 162 25.14 -6.14 -4.62
CA TRP A 162 26.46 -5.82 -4.09
C TRP A 162 26.86 -4.39 -4.46
N ASP A 163 26.73 -4.02 -5.74
CA ASP A 163 27.07 -2.67 -6.23
C ASP A 163 26.23 -1.62 -5.51
N PHE A 164 24.95 -1.95 -5.26
CA PHE A 164 24.05 -1.08 -4.52
C PHE A 164 24.48 -0.90 -3.05
N ALA A 165 24.82 -2.00 -2.38
CA ALA A 165 25.28 -1.94 -0.98
C ALA A 165 26.62 -1.19 -0.85
N GLU A 166 27.52 -1.33 -1.83
CA GLU A 166 28.77 -0.59 -1.89
C GLU A 166 28.51 0.91 -2.07
N GLU A 167 27.61 1.31 -2.98
CA GLU A 167 27.26 2.71 -3.21
C GLU A 167 26.62 3.35 -1.96
N VAL A 168 25.75 2.63 -1.26
CA VAL A 168 25.18 3.10 0.01
C VAL A 168 26.26 3.31 1.06
N THR A 169 27.17 2.34 1.21
CA THR A 169 28.28 2.42 2.15
C THR A 169 29.26 3.55 1.81
N ARG A 170 29.52 3.76 0.52
CA ARG A 170 30.36 4.84 0.03
C ARG A 170 29.78 6.23 0.33
N ARG A 171 28.46 6.40 0.19
CA ARG A 171 27.78 7.70 0.44
C ARG A 171 27.65 8.00 1.93
N TYR A 172 27.27 6.99 2.73
CA TYR A 172 26.80 7.22 4.11
C TYR A 172 27.71 6.67 5.19
N GLY A 173 28.82 6.01 4.82
CA GLY A 173 29.83 5.50 5.72
C GLY A 173 29.56 4.10 6.24
N VAL A 174 30.60 3.41 6.65
CA VAL A 174 30.59 2.01 7.12
C VAL A 174 30.05 1.88 8.55
N ASP A 175 30.19 2.92 9.36
CA ASP A 175 29.84 2.90 10.78
C ASP A 175 28.38 3.32 11.03
N ARG A 176 27.69 3.78 10.00
CA ARG A 176 26.27 4.18 10.14
C ARG A 176 25.37 2.96 10.21
N ARG A 177 24.47 2.94 11.19
CA ARG A 177 23.43 1.92 11.25
C ARG A 177 22.49 2.08 10.05
N ILE A 178 22.45 1.08 9.15
CA ILE A 178 21.57 1.05 7.98
C ILE A 178 20.47 0.00 8.21
N ILE A 179 19.22 0.42 8.08
CA ILE A 179 18.04 -0.42 8.19
C ILE A 179 17.39 -0.47 6.80
N ALA A 180 17.60 -1.57 6.11
CA ALA A 180 17.01 -1.78 4.78
C ALA A 180 15.60 -2.37 4.90
N CYS A 181 14.67 -1.75 4.18
CA CYS A 181 13.27 -2.13 4.03
C CYS A 181 13.04 -2.55 2.55
N PRO A 182 13.51 -3.73 2.15
CA PRO A 182 13.48 -4.15 0.75
C PRO A 182 12.18 -4.82 0.36
N ASP A 183 11.99 -5.01 -0.96
CA ASP A 183 10.99 -5.91 -1.50
C ASP A 183 11.12 -7.31 -0.87
N PRO A 184 10.05 -7.89 -0.32
CA PRO A 184 10.05 -9.23 0.25
C PRO A 184 10.48 -10.32 -0.72
N THR A 185 10.26 -10.14 -2.03
CA THR A 185 10.63 -11.12 -3.06
C THR A 185 12.15 -11.33 -3.17
N GLY A 186 12.97 -10.35 -2.72
CA GLY A 186 14.42 -10.48 -2.62
C GLY A 186 14.91 -11.56 -1.64
N SER A 187 14.00 -12.17 -0.87
CA SER A 187 14.28 -13.36 -0.04
C SER A 187 14.30 -14.67 -0.85
N ALA A 188 13.75 -14.67 -2.07
CA ALA A 188 13.64 -15.87 -2.90
C ALA A 188 15.01 -16.29 -3.45
N ARG A 189 15.25 -17.61 -3.47
CA ARG A 189 16.45 -18.18 -4.09
C ARG A 189 16.33 -18.11 -5.61
N LYS A 190 17.32 -17.50 -6.27
CA LYS A 190 17.42 -17.55 -7.73
C LYS A 190 18.14 -18.84 -8.14
N THR A 191 17.58 -19.58 -9.10
CA THR A 191 18.14 -20.86 -9.59
C THR A 191 19.52 -20.71 -10.24
N SER A 192 19.86 -19.50 -10.70
CA SER A 192 21.15 -19.16 -11.33
C SER A 192 22.26 -18.75 -10.34
N GLY A 193 21.94 -18.63 -9.05
CA GLY A 193 22.92 -18.22 -8.03
C GLY A 193 23.09 -19.27 -6.93
N VAL A 194 24.33 -19.57 -6.56
CA VAL A 194 24.65 -20.51 -5.49
C VAL A 194 24.17 -19.98 -4.13
N GLY A 195 22.85 -20.10 -3.88
CA GLY A 195 22.25 -19.94 -2.54
C GLY A 195 22.28 -18.53 -1.91
N VAL A 196 22.64 -17.48 -2.65
CA VAL A 196 22.71 -16.12 -2.13
C VAL A 196 21.45 -15.33 -2.58
N THR A 197 20.66 -14.87 -1.62
CA THR A 197 19.50 -14.01 -1.86
C THR A 197 19.89 -12.54 -1.72
N ASP A 198 19.12 -11.62 -2.34
CA ASP A 198 19.37 -10.18 -2.23
C ASP A 198 19.36 -9.74 -0.76
N HIS A 199 18.43 -10.26 0.05
CA HIS A 199 18.41 -10.01 1.50
C HIS A 199 19.68 -10.51 2.23
N ASN A 200 20.26 -11.64 1.80
CA ASN A 200 21.50 -12.12 2.41
C ASN A 200 22.70 -11.28 2.00
N ILE A 201 22.69 -10.73 0.79
CA ILE A 201 23.72 -9.78 0.35
C ILE A 201 23.70 -8.54 1.24
N LEU A 202 22.55 -7.93 1.43
CA LEU A 202 22.40 -6.75 2.30
C LEU A 202 22.88 -7.04 3.74
N ARG A 203 22.51 -8.21 4.32
CA ARG A 203 22.99 -8.60 5.66
C ARG A 203 24.50 -8.77 5.72
N ARG A 204 25.10 -9.37 4.68
CA ARG A 204 26.57 -9.52 4.59
C ARG A 204 27.28 -8.19 4.43
N SER A 205 26.63 -7.19 3.85
CA SER A 205 27.12 -5.82 3.75
C SER A 205 26.92 -5.00 5.05
N GLY A 206 26.46 -5.65 6.14
CA GLY A 206 26.29 -5.02 7.45
C GLY A 206 24.92 -4.35 7.67
N PHE A 207 23.96 -4.47 6.73
CA PHE A 207 22.65 -3.86 6.86
C PHE A 207 21.70 -4.70 7.70
N THR A 208 20.89 -4.05 8.53
CA THR A 208 19.74 -4.69 9.19
C THR A 208 18.58 -4.77 8.20
N VAL A 209 18.17 -5.97 7.82
CA VAL A 209 17.09 -6.17 6.84
C VAL A 209 15.76 -6.37 7.57
N MET A 210 14.83 -5.45 7.37
CA MET A 210 13.45 -5.52 7.83
C MET A 210 12.53 -5.84 6.65
N SER A 211 12.05 -7.07 6.60
CA SER A 211 11.12 -7.53 5.55
C SER A 211 10.16 -8.57 6.14
N PRO A 212 8.88 -8.56 5.76
CA PRO A 212 7.92 -9.57 6.21
C PRO A 212 8.23 -10.93 5.59
N LYS A 213 7.64 -11.97 6.15
CA LYS A 213 7.75 -13.34 5.62
C LYS A 213 6.95 -13.54 4.33
N SER A 214 5.88 -12.79 4.15
CA SER A 214 4.99 -12.85 2.98
C SER A 214 4.96 -11.49 2.29
N PRO A 215 4.86 -11.44 0.95
CA PRO A 215 4.69 -10.20 0.20
C PRO A 215 3.44 -9.44 0.67
N TRP A 216 3.54 -8.13 0.75
CA TRP A 216 2.39 -7.27 0.97
C TRP A 216 1.51 -7.20 -0.29
N LYS A 217 0.23 -6.97 -0.09
CA LYS A 217 -0.65 -6.61 -1.20
C LYS A 217 -0.26 -5.25 -1.76
N ILE A 218 -0.38 -5.06 -3.06
CA ILE A 218 -0.08 -3.78 -3.73
C ILE A 218 -0.93 -2.65 -3.13
N ARG A 219 -2.19 -2.95 -2.81
CA ARG A 219 -3.12 -2.02 -2.17
C ARG A 219 -2.59 -1.51 -0.82
N ASP A 220 -2.09 -2.41 0.04
CA ASP A 220 -1.54 -2.03 1.35
C ASP A 220 -0.36 -1.06 1.20
N LYS A 221 0.48 -1.28 0.18
CA LYS A 221 1.60 -0.40 -0.15
C LYS A 221 1.13 0.99 -0.58
N ILE A 222 0.12 1.07 -1.45
CA ILE A 222 -0.46 2.33 -1.91
C ILE A 222 -1.09 3.09 -0.73
N THR A 223 -1.86 2.41 0.10
CA THR A 223 -2.45 3.00 1.32
C THR A 223 -1.38 3.53 2.25
N ALA A 224 -0.32 2.75 2.53
CA ALA A 224 0.78 3.18 3.40
C ALA A 224 1.49 4.44 2.86
N VAL A 225 1.71 4.53 1.55
CA VAL A 225 2.28 5.72 0.91
C VAL A 225 1.36 6.92 1.09
N ASN A 226 0.09 6.79 0.75
CA ASN A 226 -0.86 7.90 0.84
C ASN A 226 -1.06 8.37 2.28
N THR A 227 -1.18 7.43 3.24
CA THR A 227 -1.26 7.76 4.67
C THR A 227 0.00 8.47 5.19
N ALA A 228 1.19 8.05 4.74
CA ALA A 228 2.45 8.69 5.11
C ALA A 228 2.56 10.12 4.54
N LEU A 229 2.01 10.36 3.35
CA LEU A 229 1.99 11.68 2.71
C LEU A 229 0.98 12.61 3.38
N LEU A 230 -0.26 12.16 3.54
CA LEU A 230 -1.34 12.89 4.22
C LEU A 230 -2.38 11.88 4.72
N ASP A 231 -2.59 11.78 6.02
CA ASP A 231 -3.61 10.91 6.59
C ASP A 231 -5.02 11.52 6.52
N ALA A 232 -6.04 10.77 6.95
CA ALA A 232 -7.44 11.23 6.88
C ALA A 232 -7.78 12.34 7.89
N ASN A 233 -6.91 12.60 8.86
CA ASN A 233 -7.01 13.75 9.76
C ASN A 233 -6.43 15.02 9.14
N GLY A 234 -5.69 14.89 8.03
CA GLY A 234 -4.96 15.98 7.41
C GLY A 234 -3.55 16.16 7.98
N ASP A 235 -3.04 15.17 8.72
CA ASP A 235 -1.68 15.20 9.26
C ASP A 235 -0.68 14.73 8.20
N GLN A 236 0.26 15.60 7.87
CA GLN A 236 1.36 15.31 6.97
C GLN A 236 2.54 14.72 7.76
N ARG A 237 3.04 13.56 7.33
CA ARG A 237 4.10 12.83 8.04
C ARG A 237 5.35 12.57 7.21
N THR A 238 5.36 12.97 5.95
CA THR A 238 6.51 12.75 5.06
C THR A 238 6.95 14.06 4.42
N PHE A 239 8.25 14.31 4.53
CA PHE A 239 8.93 15.46 3.95
C PHE A 239 10.06 14.98 3.05
N ILE A 240 10.11 15.48 1.82
CA ILE A 240 10.98 14.98 0.75
C ILE A 240 11.86 16.12 0.24
N HIS A 241 13.18 15.92 0.29
CA HIS A 241 14.10 16.91 -0.27
C HIS A 241 13.95 16.99 -1.81
N PRO A 242 13.97 18.20 -2.42
CA PRO A 242 13.81 18.38 -3.87
C PRO A 242 14.81 17.64 -4.75
N ARG A 243 15.94 17.15 -4.19
CA ARG A 243 16.92 16.35 -4.93
C ARG A 243 16.40 14.93 -5.28
N CYS A 244 15.37 14.44 -4.58
CA CYS A 244 14.72 13.16 -4.85
C CYS A 244 13.78 13.26 -6.06
N LYS A 245 14.37 13.52 -7.23
CA LYS A 245 13.64 13.88 -8.45
C LYS A 245 12.81 12.71 -9.01
N GLU A 246 13.36 11.49 -8.96
CA GLU A 246 12.65 10.33 -9.49
C GLU A 246 11.49 9.93 -8.57
N LEU A 247 11.67 10.01 -7.25
CA LEU A 247 10.57 9.82 -6.31
C LEU A 247 9.47 10.88 -6.50
N ILE A 248 9.83 12.18 -6.54
CA ILE A 248 8.87 13.26 -6.73
C ILE A 248 8.13 13.09 -8.06
N LYS A 249 8.86 12.74 -9.13
CA LYS A 249 8.26 12.45 -10.43
C LYS A 249 7.29 11.28 -10.36
N ALA A 250 7.66 10.18 -9.70
CA ALA A 250 6.79 9.02 -9.51
C ALA A 250 5.50 9.41 -8.75
N LEU A 251 5.62 10.16 -7.65
CA LEU A 251 4.47 10.60 -6.86
C LEU A 251 3.52 11.52 -7.65
N ARG A 252 4.06 12.34 -8.56
CA ARG A 252 3.28 13.26 -9.41
C ARG A 252 2.66 12.61 -10.64
N THR A 253 3.22 11.50 -11.15
CA THR A 253 2.87 11.01 -12.49
C THR A 253 2.44 9.55 -12.56
N LEU A 254 2.70 8.74 -11.53
CA LEU A 254 2.28 7.35 -11.53
C LEU A 254 0.76 7.27 -11.45
N THR A 255 0.15 6.70 -12.49
CA THR A 255 -1.30 6.52 -12.58
C THR A 255 -1.67 5.05 -12.45
N TYR A 256 -2.95 4.79 -12.19
CA TYR A 256 -3.49 3.44 -12.32
C TYR A 256 -3.55 3.01 -13.78
N ALA A 257 -3.30 1.72 -14.03
CA ALA A 257 -3.59 1.13 -15.33
C ALA A 257 -5.11 1.00 -15.50
N PRO A 258 -5.65 1.27 -16.71
CA PRO A 258 -7.09 1.26 -16.96
C PRO A 258 -7.74 -0.06 -16.51
N ASN A 259 -8.83 0.02 -15.77
CA ASN A 259 -9.68 -1.10 -15.33
C ASN A 259 -8.97 -2.19 -14.50
N THR A 260 -7.84 -1.89 -13.87
CA THR A 260 -7.08 -2.90 -13.10
C THR A 260 -6.98 -2.59 -11.60
N GLY A 261 -7.14 -1.33 -11.18
CA GLY A 261 -6.82 -0.89 -9.83
C GLY A 261 -5.33 -1.05 -9.44
N LEU A 262 -4.46 -1.34 -10.41
CA LEU A 262 -3.03 -1.53 -10.22
C LEU A 262 -2.23 -0.35 -10.81
N PRO A 263 -1.06 0.00 -10.26
CA PRO A 263 -0.18 1.00 -10.84
C PRO A 263 0.24 0.63 -12.27
N ASN A 264 0.28 1.64 -13.15
CA ASN A 264 0.68 1.46 -14.55
C ASN A 264 2.21 1.40 -14.67
N LYS A 265 2.75 0.19 -14.77
CA LYS A 265 4.18 -0.07 -14.88
C LYS A 265 4.80 0.34 -16.23
N ASN A 266 3.97 0.59 -17.26
CA ASN A 266 4.47 1.02 -18.57
C ASN A 266 5.07 2.43 -18.56
N LEU A 267 4.86 3.19 -17.47
CA LEU A 267 5.40 4.55 -17.32
C LEU A 267 6.88 4.56 -16.90
N GLY A 268 7.42 3.43 -16.41
CA GLY A 268 8.83 3.32 -15.98
C GLY A 268 9.19 4.23 -14.80
N VAL A 269 8.19 4.70 -14.03
CA VAL A 269 8.38 5.55 -12.85
C VAL A 269 8.05 4.84 -11.56
N ASP A 270 7.65 3.59 -11.63
CA ASP A 270 7.16 2.79 -10.50
C ASP A 270 8.26 2.36 -9.53
N HIS A 271 9.52 2.25 -9.96
CA HIS A 271 10.61 1.75 -9.12
C HIS A 271 10.89 2.62 -7.87
N ALA A 272 10.94 3.94 -8.05
CA ALA A 272 11.11 4.87 -6.92
C ALA A 272 9.89 4.83 -5.98
N PHE A 273 8.67 4.74 -6.54
CA PHE A 273 7.43 4.58 -5.78
C PHE A 273 7.43 3.26 -5.00
N ASP A 274 7.84 2.16 -5.61
CA ASP A 274 7.88 0.84 -4.99
C ASP A 274 8.89 0.81 -3.83
N ALA A 275 10.10 1.33 -4.04
CA ALA A 275 11.11 1.46 -2.99
C ALA A 275 10.60 2.32 -1.81
N PHE A 276 9.98 3.46 -2.08
CA PHE A 276 9.35 4.31 -1.07
C PHE A 276 8.19 3.58 -0.36
N GLY A 277 7.39 2.83 -1.10
CA GLY A 277 6.29 2.05 -0.56
C GLY A 277 6.72 0.98 0.44
N TYR A 278 7.80 0.26 0.17
CA TYR A 278 8.37 -0.70 1.14
C TYR A 278 8.87 -0.01 2.42
N LEU A 279 9.42 1.19 2.29
CA LEU A 279 9.81 2.01 3.43
C LEU A 279 8.59 2.43 4.26
N CYS A 280 7.54 2.97 3.63
CA CYS A 280 6.31 3.39 4.29
C CYS A 280 5.63 2.22 5.01
N LEU A 281 5.50 1.05 4.37
CA LEU A 281 4.92 -0.14 4.98
C LEU A 281 5.64 -0.56 6.27
N GLN A 282 6.96 -0.39 6.35
CA GLN A 282 7.73 -0.72 7.56
C GLN A 282 7.66 0.35 8.63
N GLN A 283 7.52 1.61 8.26
CA GLN A 283 7.57 2.74 9.20
C GLN A 283 6.21 3.17 9.73
N PHE A 284 5.13 2.94 8.94
CA PHE A 284 3.75 3.30 9.26
C PHE A 284 2.83 2.08 9.25
N ASN A 285 3.33 0.94 9.76
CA ASN A 285 2.69 -0.37 9.66
C ASN A 285 1.25 -0.38 10.20
N LEU A 286 0.28 -0.50 9.31
CA LEU A 286 -1.15 -0.64 9.58
C LEU A 286 -1.51 -1.96 10.31
N ALA A 287 -0.59 -2.92 10.37
CA ALA A 287 -0.83 -4.28 10.86
C ALA A 287 -0.25 -4.59 12.24
N LYS A 288 0.27 -3.61 12.98
CA LYS A 288 0.53 -3.78 14.41
C LYS A 288 -0.55 -3.03 15.18
N PRO A 289 -1.56 -3.70 15.73
CA PRO A 289 -2.21 -3.14 16.92
C PRO A 289 -1.08 -3.01 17.94
N GLU A 290 -0.81 -1.79 18.38
CA GLU A 290 -0.15 -1.60 19.68
C GLU A 290 -0.92 -2.48 20.64
N THR A 291 -0.22 -3.29 21.40
CA THR A 291 -0.75 -4.24 22.37
C THR A 291 -1.73 -3.54 23.32
N LEU A 292 -2.94 -3.30 22.87
CA LEU A 292 -4.10 -3.14 23.72
C LEU A 292 -4.41 -4.55 24.23
N GLY A 293 -4.35 -4.69 25.56
CA GLY A 293 -4.36 -5.95 26.27
C GLY A 293 -5.39 -6.94 25.71
N GLN A 294 -4.95 -8.18 25.58
CA GLN A 294 -5.73 -9.33 25.19
C GLN A 294 -7.06 -9.38 25.97
N THR A 295 -8.11 -8.86 25.38
CA THR A 295 -9.47 -9.23 25.75
C THR A 295 -9.94 -10.22 24.70
N ALA A 296 -9.74 -11.50 25.03
CA ALA A 296 -10.25 -12.60 24.22
C ALA A 296 -11.77 -12.47 24.14
N PHE A 297 -12.30 -12.14 22.98
CA PHE A 297 -13.72 -12.33 22.70
C PHE A 297 -13.98 -13.83 22.54
N ARG A 298 -14.60 -14.45 23.55
CA ARG A 298 -15.25 -15.76 23.40
C ARG A 298 -16.59 -15.53 22.72
N ILE A 299 -16.72 -16.03 21.49
CA ILE A 299 -18.00 -16.18 20.82
C ILE A 299 -18.69 -17.39 21.47
N TYR A 300 -19.87 -17.18 22.02
CA TYR A 300 -20.82 -18.23 22.40
C TYR A 300 -21.77 -18.51 21.23
#